data_51b8fff5e71790d3cbaa58b3777e82ad
#
_entry.id   51b8fff5e71790d3cbaa58b3777e82ad
#
_cell.length_a   1.000
_cell.length_b   1.000
_cell.length_c   1.000
_cell.angle_alpha   90.00
_cell.angle_beta   90.00
_cell.angle_gamma   90.00
#
_symmetry.space_group_name_H-M   'P 1'
#
loop_
_entity.id
_entity.type
_entity.pdbx_description
1 polymer ?
#
loop_
_entity_poly.entity_id
_entity_poly.type
_entity_poly.pdbx_seq_one_letter_code
_entity_poly.pdbx_strand_id
1 'polypeptide(L)'
;MIHFHIGSQIKEIGPLKKALQEAGNIYAELRKMGAKNLRAINLGGGLAIEYSQFKHKETKNYTLKEYANDVVFLLQNIAAQKNEPVPDIFVESGRFVAASHAVLTAPVLELFSQEYSEKKLQLKKKNPPLISELHDLYTNINKSNAIEYLHDATSHLDSMLTLFDLGYVDLKDRSNAEILVHLIVRKTISILNDKDDYADLRRIQNEIQERYLVNFSIFQSMPDFWGLKQHFPIAPLKHLDERPTLSASIWDITCDSDGEIGFDSKDNPLFLHDVDISKEPYFLGFFLVGAYQEVLGMSHNLFTHPTEAIIVPTENGYEIKELIEAQSIMDILYDLDYDIDAIRSELNRRIEASNSVSEKAKKQILGELYLFLNANGYLRTVQ
;
A
#
# COMPACT_ATOMS: atom_id res chain seq x y z
N MET A 1 -14.65 24.04 29.43
CA MET A 1 -14.42 22.65 28.97
C MET A 1 -13.00 22.26 29.32
N ILE A 2 -12.80 21.03 29.78
CA ILE A 2 -11.48 20.39 29.85
C ILE A 2 -11.27 19.60 28.57
N HIS A 3 -10.06 19.58 28.07
CA HIS A 3 -9.69 18.77 26.91
C HIS A 3 -8.42 17.98 27.21
N PHE A 4 -8.39 16.73 26.74
CA PHE A 4 -7.18 15.92 26.69
C PHE A 4 -7.17 15.04 25.42
N HIS A 5 -6.00 14.60 25.02
CA HIS A 5 -5.80 13.67 23.92
C HIS A 5 -4.60 12.77 24.24
N ILE A 6 -4.84 11.46 24.38
CA ILE A 6 -3.83 10.49 24.83
C ILE A 6 -3.14 9.74 23.70
N GLY A 7 -3.43 10.07 22.46
CA GLY A 7 -2.80 9.49 21.28
C GLY A 7 -3.80 9.04 20.23
N SER A 8 -3.28 8.60 19.07
CA SER A 8 -4.04 8.03 17.96
C SER A 8 -4.08 6.51 18.06
N GLN A 9 -5.12 5.87 17.49
CA GLN A 9 -5.22 4.41 17.43
C GLN A 9 -5.03 3.73 18.80
N ILE A 10 -5.82 4.12 19.79
CA ILE A 10 -5.79 3.55 21.13
C ILE A 10 -6.42 2.16 21.08
N LYS A 11 -5.59 1.12 20.96
CA LYS A 11 -6.03 -0.27 20.79
C LYS A 11 -6.50 -0.92 22.10
N GLU A 12 -6.09 -0.38 23.24
CA GLU A 12 -6.44 -0.90 24.56
C GLU A 12 -7.32 0.08 25.34
N ILE A 13 -8.41 -0.40 25.92
CA ILE A 13 -9.34 0.44 26.69
C ILE A 13 -8.76 0.91 28.04
N GLY A 14 -7.79 0.18 28.59
CA GLY A 14 -7.20 0.46 29.90
C GLY A 14 -6.59 1.87 30.03
N PRO A 15 -5.71 2.33 29.15
CA PRO A 15 -5.17 3.69 29.14
C PRO A 15 -6.26 4.77 29.10
N LEU A 16 -7.32 4.56 28.30
CA LEU A 16 -8.46 5.48 28.23
C LEU A 16 -9.17 5.59 29.59
N LYS A 17 -9.45 4.45 30.25
CA LYS A 17 -10.10 4.43 31.58
C LYS A 17 -9.30 5.21 32.62
N LYS A 18 -7.97 5.10 32.60
CA LYS A 18 -7.08 5.88 33.48
C LYS A 18 -7.17 7.38 33.21
N ALA A 19 -7.11 7.78 31.94
CA ALA A 19 -7.23 9.17 31.56
C ALA A 19 -8.61 9.76 31.90
N LEU A 20 -9.69 8.99 31.75
CA LEU A 20 -11.03 9.38 32.14
C LEU A 20 -11.16 9.59 33.65
N GLN A 21 -10.55 8.71 34.46
CA GLN A 21 -10.53 8.86 35.93
C GLN A 21 -9.80 10.14 36.34
N GLU A 22 -8.64 10.41 35.74
CA GLU A 22 -7.88 11.63 36.02
C GLU A 22 -8.68 12.88 35.62
N ALA A 23 -9.13 12.96 34.38
CA ALA A 23 -9.87 14.09 33.84
C ALA A 23 -11.18 14.34 34.61
N GLY A 24 -11.92 13.28 34.97
CA GLY A 24 -13.13 13.38 35.76
C GLY A 24 -12.88 13.92 37.18
N ASN A 25 -11.82 13.49 37.83
CA ASN A 25 -11.43 14.03 39.15
C ASN A 25 -10.99 15.50 39.03
N ILE A 26 -10.18 15.86 38.04
CA ILE A 26 -9.78 17.27 37.79
C ILE A 26 -11.04 18.13 37.55
N TYR A 27 -11.98 17.66 36.73
CA TYR A 27 -13.22 18.34 36.47
C TYR A 27 -13.97 18.64 37.78
N ALA A 28 -14.16 17.65 38.62
CA ALA A 28 -14.89 17.79 39.87
C ALA A 28 -14.17 18.73 40.86
N GLU A 29 -12.86 18.63 41.00
CA GLU A 29 -12.09 19.50 41.91
C GLU A 29 -12.08 20.96 41.42
N LEU A 30 -11.92 21.22 40.13
CA LEU A 30 -12.00 22.58 39.57
C LEU A 30 -13.36 23.21 39.81
N ARG A 31 -14.44 22.44 39.71
CA ARG A 31 -15.80 22.93 40.04
C ARG A 31 -15.96 23.27 41.52
N LYS A 32 -15.39 22.47 42.42
CA LYS A 32 -15.36 22.77 43.87
C LYS A 32 -14.56 24.02 44.17
N MET A 33 -13.46 24.26 43.43
CA MET A 33 -12.65 25.48 43.52
C MET A 33 -13.32 26.73 42.96
N GLY A 34 -14.56 26.63 42.46
CA GLY A 34 -15.33 27.77 41.99
C GLY A 34 -15.55 27.85 40.48
N ALA A 35 -15.02 26.94 39.67
CA ALA A 35 -15.25 26.93 38.23
C ALA A 35 -16.66 26.43 37.86
N LYS A 36 -17.72 27.04 38.39
CA LYS A 36 -19.11 26.55 38.23
C LYS A 36 -19.61 26.55 36.79
N ASN A 37 -19.01 27.34 35.89
CA ASN A 37 -19.31 27.34 34.46
C ASN A 37 -18.61 26.23 33.67
N LEU A 38 -17.72 25.44 34.29
CA LEU A 38 -17.12 24.27 33.69
C LEU A 38 -18.17 23.17 33.53
N ARG A 39 -18.58 22.85 32.30
CA ARG A 39 -19.68 21.93 31.98
C ARG A 39 -19.29 20.70 31.21
N ALA A 40 -18.12 20.71 30.54
CA ALA A 40 -17.82 19.70 29.56
C ALA A 40 -16.38 19.15 29.69
N ILE A 41 -16.25 17.91 29.28
CA ILE A 41 -14.97 17.25 29.05
C ILE A 41 -14.89 16.80 27.57
N ASN A 42 -13.86 17.19 26.86
CA ASN A 42 -13.53 16.69 25.54
C ASN A 42 -12.40 15.67 25.66
N LEU A 43 -12.66 14.44 25.24
CA LEU A 43 -11.76 13.30 25.36
C LEU A 43 -10.69 13.26 24.26
N GLY A 44 -10.72 14.22 23.34
CA GLY A 44 -9.90 14.21 22.14
C GLY A 44 -10.28 13.10 21.17
N GLY A 45 -9.33 12.68 20.37
CA GLY A 45 -9.48 11.57 19.43
C GLY A 45 -8.95 10.25 20.00
N GLY A 46 -8.53 9.40 19.11
CA GLY A 46 -7.83 8.16 19.46
C GLY A 46 -8.68 6.89 19.42
N LEU A 47 -10.00 7.00 19.22
CA LEU A 47 -10.84 5.83 19.00
C LEU A 47 -10.29 5.01 17.82
N ALA A 48 -9.91 3.75 18.08
CA ALA A 48 -9.23 2.92 17.12
C ALA A 48 -10.17 2.36 16.05
N ILE A 49 -9.70 2.35 14.81
CA ILE A 49 -10.30 1.60 13.71
C ILE A 49 -9.46 0.35 13.43
N GLU A 50 -10.08 -0.73 13.01
CA GLU A 50 -9.40 -1.94 12.61
C GLU A 50 -9.02 -1.87 11.13
N TYR A 51 -7.71 -1.78 10.87
CA TYR A 51 -7.15 -1.81 9.53
C TYR A 51 -6.78 -3.23 9.08
N SER A 52 -6.65 -4.20 10.00
CA SER A 52 -6.37 -5.59 9.65
C SER A 52 -7.66 -6.38 9.49
N GLN A 53 -7.71 -7.24 8.47
CA GLN A 53 -8.80 -8.20 8.28
C GLN A 53 -8.68 -9.41 9.21
N PHE A 54 -7.54 -9.60 9.83
CA PHE A 54 -7.24 -10.75 10.68
C PHE A 54 -7.22 -10.38 12.16
N LYS A 55 -7.80 -11.25 13.00
CA LYS A 55 -7.72 -11.09 14.46
C LYS A 55 -6.32 -11.42 14.96
N HIS A 56 -5.46 -10.42 15.04
CA HIS A 56 -4.12 -10.52 15.63
C HIS A 56 -4.00 -9.71 16.92
N LYS A 57 -2.85 -9.82 17.57
CA LYS A 57 -2.48 -9.02 18.76
C LYS A 57 -2.60 -7.51 18.58
N GLU A 58 -2.73 -7.06 17.32
CA GLU A 58 -2.86 -5.65 16.97
C GLU A 58 -4.31 -5.16 16.86
N THR A 59 -5.30 -6.04 17.02
CA THR A 59 -6.71 -5.64 17.03
C THR A 59 -7.05 -4.90 18.32
N LYS A 60 -8.01 -3.96 18.25
CA LYS A 60 -8.50 -3.29 19.44
C LYS A 60 -9.21 -4.30 20.36
N ASN A 61 -9.03 -4.15 21.65
CA ASN A 61 -9.62 -5.04 22.65
C ASN A 61 -11.00 -4.59 23.17
N TYR A 62 -11.68 -3.68 22.46
CA TYR A 62 -12.97 -3.14 22.85
C TYR A 62 -13.87 -2.84 21.65
N THR A 63 -15.17 -2.81 21.87
CA THR A 63 -16.18 -2.38 20.90
C THR A 63 -16.51 -0.90 21.06
N LEU A 64 -17.14 -0.28 20.05
CA LEU A 64 -17.64 1.10 20.15
C LEU A 64 -18.65 1.25 21.32
N LYS A 65 -19.50 0.23 21.52
CA LYS A 65 -20.49 0.20 22.62
C LYS A 65 -19.79 0.16 23.98
N GLU A 66 -18.76 -0.64 24.12
CA GLU A 66 -17.96 -0.72 25.35
C GLU A 66 -17.25 0.60 25.63
N TYR A 67 -16.61 1.20 24.60
CA TYR A 67 -16.01 2.54 24.72
C TYR A 67 -17.03 3.55 25.25
N ALA A 68 -18.19 3.66 24.64
CA ALA A 68 -19.22 4.61 25.05
C ALA A 68 -19.74 4.35 26.48
N ASN A 69 -19.97 3.07 26.81
CA ASN A 69 -20.44 2.69 28.15
C ASN A 69 -19.39 3.03 29.22
N ASP A 70 -18.13 2.73 28.99
CA ASP A 70 -17.05 3.01 29.93
C ASP A 70 -16.88 4.52 30.17
N VAL A 71 -16.93 5.32 29.09
CA VAL A 71 -16.85 6.78 29.18
C VAL A 71 -17.97 7.33 30.04
N VAL A 72 -19.21 6.98 29.73
CA VAL A 72 -20.39 7.48 30.44
C VAL A 72 -20.39 7.01 31.90
N PHE A 73 -20.19 5.72 32.13
CA PHE A 73 -20.23 5.13 33.47
C PHE A 73 -19.15 5.70 34.40
N LEU A 74 -17.92 5.83 33.95
CA LEU A 74 -16.83 6.37 34.75
C LEU A 74 -17.07 7.83 35.13
N LEU A 75 -17.45 8.67 34.20
CA LEU A 75 -17.68 10.08 34.45
C LEU A 75 -18.93 10.32 35.33
N GLN A 76 -20.00 9.54 35.14
CA GLN A 76 -21.18 9.58 36.03
C GLN A 76 -20.84 9.20 37.49
N ASN A 77 -20.07 8.11 37.66
CA ASN A 77 -19.67 7.67 39.00
C ASN A 77 -18.79 8.68 39.71
N ILE A 78 -17.80 9.27 39.01
CA ILE A 78 -16.95 10.31 39.59
C ILE A 78 -17.77 11.55 39.97
N ALA A 79 -18.64 12.01 39.10
CA ALA A 79 -19.52 13.15 39.36
C ALA A 79 -20.41 12.89 40.58
N ALA A 80 -21.04 11.73 40.67
CA ALA A 80 -21.87 11.33 41.80
C ALA A 80 -21.07 11.25 43.12
N GLN A 81 -19.91 10.61 43.13
CA GLN A 81 -19.04 10.51 44.31
C GLN A 81 -18.56 11.88 44.80
N LYS A 82 -18.34 12.81 43.91
CA LYS A 82 -17.85 14.16 44.20
C LYS A 82 -18.98 15.16 44.44
N ASN A 83 -20.26 14.75 44.28
CA ASN A 83 -21.43 15.59 44.36
C ASN A 83 -21.39 16.81 43.42
N GLU A 84 -20.94 16.58 42.19
CA GLU A 84 -20.91 17.57 41.11
C GLU A 84 -21.77 17.07 39.93
N PRO A 85 -22.25 17.97 39.05
CA PRO A 85 -23.03 17.56 37.86
C PRO A 85 -22.18 16.73 36.89
N VAL A 86 -22.82 15.79 36.23
CA VAL A 86 -22.21 15.00 35.14
C VAL A 86 -21.81 15.95 34.00
N PRO A 87 -20.59 15.89 33.51
CA PRO A 87 -20.16 16.73 32.39
C PRO A 87 -20.81 16.33 31.06
N ASP A 88 -20.99 17.30 30.16
CA ASP A 88 -21.21 17.05 28.77
C ASP A 88 -19.94 16.42 28.18
N ILE A 89 -20.10 15.39 27.32
CA ILE A 89 -18.99 14.61 26.76
C ILE A 89 -18.84 14.94 25.29
N PHE A 90 -17.64 15.33 24.90
CA PHE A 90 -17.23 15.52 23.52
C PHE A 90 -16.14 14.54 23.15
N VAL A 91 -16.17 14.05 21.92
CA VAL A 91 -15.14 13.20 21.33
C VAL A 91 -14.83 13.68 19.92
N GLU A 92 -13.56 13.69 19.54
CA GLU A 92 -13.13 14.10 18.21
C GLU A 92 -13.25 12.92 17.23
N SER A 93 -12.63 11.79 17.53
CA SER A 93 -12.72 10.51 16.82
C SER A 93 -12.56 10.58 15.28
N GLY A 94 -11.80 11.57 14.79
CA GLY A 94 -11.68 11.89 13.35
C GLY A 94 -11.29 10.70 12.48
N ARG A 95 -10.24 9.97 12.88
CA ARG A 95 -9.80 8.76 12.13
C ARG A 95 -10.92 7.71 12.06
N PHE A 96 -11.61 7.46 13.15
CA PHE A 96 -12.68 6.46 13.18
C PHE A 96 -13.85 6.81 12.26
N VAL A 97 -14.21 8.09 12.19
CA VAL A 97 -15.30 8.58 11.34
C VAL A 97 -14.90 8.65 9.89
N ALA A 98 -13.66 9.13 9.60
CA ALA A 98 -13.26 9.45 8.25
C ALA A 98 -12.58 8.29 7.48
N ALA A 99 -11.99 7.28 8.16
CA ALA A 99 -11.18 6.28 7.47
C ALA A 99 -11.93 5.52 6.36
N SER A 100 -13.20 5.22 6.54
CA SER A 100 -13.99 4.38 5.64
C SER A 100 -14.57 5.12 4.43
N HIS A 101 -14.43 6.45 4.32
CA HIS A 101 -15.09 7.19 3.26
C HIS A 101 -14.35 7.19 1.93
N ALA A 102 -13.07 6.79 1.91
CA ALA A 102 -12.28 6.75 0.68
C ALA A 102 -11.59 5.40 0.47
N VAL A 103 -11.43 5.06 -0.80
CA VAL A 103 -10.70 3.89 -1.30
C VAL A 103 -9.78 4.38 -2.40
N LEU A 104 -8.49 4.07 -2.29
CA LEU A 104 -7.55 4.26 -3.41
C LEU A 104 -7.66 3.05 -4.34
N THR A 105 -7.77 3.29 -5.64
CA THR A 105 -7.73 2.24 -6.66
C THR A 105 -6.57 2.49 -7.60
N ALA A 106 -5.78 1.46 -7.88
CA ALA A 106 -4.65 1.59 -8.78
C ALA A 106 -4.48 0.35 -9.67
N PRO A 107 -4.14 0.52 -10.97
CA PRO A 107 -3.85 -0.59 -11.85
C PRO A 107 -2.48 -1.17 -11.56
N VAL A 108 -2.36 -2.49 -11.71
CA VAL A 108 -1.09 -3.19 -11.81
C VAL A 108 -0.51 -2.93 -13.19
N LEU A 109 0.73 -2.48 -13.23
CA LEU A 109 1.47 -2.16 -14.46
C LEU A 109 2.29 -3.34 -14.95
N GLU A 110 2.87 -4.12 -14.02
CA GLU A 110 3.78 -5.21 -14.33
C GLU A 110 3.77 -6.26 -13.21
N LEU A 111 3.91 -7.53 -13.59
CA LEU A 111 4.27 -8.64 -12.73
C LEU A 111 5.69 -9.07 -13.10
N PHE A 112 6.61 -8.97 -12.14
CA PHE A 112 8.01 -9.27 -12.42
C PHE A 112 8.27 -10.74 -12.73
N SER A 113 7.43 -11.66 -12.27
CA SER A 113 7.54 -13.10 -12.55
C SER A 113 7.28 -13.46 -14.01
N GLN A 114 6.58 -12.62 -14.77
CA GLN A 114 6.38 -12.88 -16.20
C GLN A 114 7.72 -12.89 -16.97
N GLU A 115 8.76 -12.30 -16.38
CA GLU A 115 10.12 -12.42 -16.88
C GLU A 115 10.74 -13.82 -16.68
N TYR A 116 10.25 -14.60 -15.70
CA TYR A 116 10.77 -15.92 -15.34
C TYR A 116 9.94 -17.07 -15.94
N SER A 117 9.92 -17.18 -17.26
CA SER A 117 9.23 -18.26 -17.95
C SER A 117 10.21 -19.28 -18.52
N GLU A 118 9.79 -20.56 -18.62
CA GLU A 118 10.59 -21.63 -19.23
C GLU A 118 11.01 -21.29 -20.66
N LYS A 119 10.18 -20.53 -21.40
CA LYS A 119 10.50 -20.06 -22.76
C LYS A 119 11.68 -19.11 -22.84
N LYS A 120 12.05 -18.48 -21.73
CA LYS A 120 13.19 -17.55 -21.64
C LYS A 120 14.50 -18.24 -21.25
N LEU A 121 14.48 -19.51 -20.88
CA LEU A 121 15.69 -20.28 -20.60
C LEU A 121 16.59 -20.37 -21.85
N GLN A 122 17.85 -20.01 -21.69
CA GLN A 122 18.87 -20.05 -22.74
C GLN A 122 19.99 -21.05 -22.38
N LEU A 123 19.59 -22.31 -22.18
CA LEU A 123 20.55 -23.36 -21.82
C LEU A 123 21.55 -23.64 -22.96
N LYS A 124 22.80 -23.83 -22.58
CA LYS A 124 23.91 -24.16 -23.48
C LYS A 124 24.03 -25.69 -23.63
N LYS A 125 24.74 -26.16 -24.64
CA LYS A 125 25.09 -27.60 -24.74
C LYS A 125 25.94 -28.08 -23.56
N LYS A 126 26.74 -27.20 -22.95
CA LYS A 126 27.49 -27.43 -21.72
C LYS A 126 27.27 -26.24 -20.80
N ASN A 127 26.41 -26.41 -19.83
CA ASN A 127 26.14 -25.43 -18.81
C ASN A 127 27.16 -25.52 -17.66
N PRO A 128 27.32 -24.48 -16.85
CA PRO A 128 27.96 -24.61 -15.54
C PRO A 128 27.27 -25.70 -14.67
N PRO A 129 28.01 -26.41 -13.81
CA PRO A 129 27.44 -27.48 -12.97
C PRO A 129 26.17 -27.07 -12.22
N LEU A 130 26.18 -25.92 -11.56
CA LEU A 130 25.02 -25.41 -10.80
C LEU A 130 23.76 -25.21 -11.68
N ILE A 131 23.91 -24.79 -12.93
CA ILE A 131 22.77 -24.67 -13.84
C ILE A 131 22.22 -26.04 -14.22
N SER A 132 23.08 -27.03 -14.42
CA SER A 132 22.64 -28.40 -14.71
C SER A 132 21.92 -28.99 -13.51
N GLU A 133 22.44 -28.80 -12.30
CA GLU A 133 21.80 -29.22 -11.05
C GLU A 133 20.45 -28.55 -10.83
N LEU A 134 20.34 -27.24 -11.00
CA LEU A 134 19.05 -26.53 -10.93
C LEU A 134 18.04 -27.05 -11.96
N HIS A 135 18.46 -27.34 -13.19
CA HIS A 135 17.58 -27.92 -14.20
C HIS A 135 17.13 -29.34 -13.83
N ASP A 136 17.99 -30.14 -13.24
CA ASP A 136 17.66 -31.48 -12.75
C ASP A 136 16.67 -31.41 -11.57
N LEU A 137 16.85 -30.47 -10.62
CA LEU A 137 15.90 -30.21 -9.55
C LEU A 137 14.53 -29.84 -10.15
N TYR A 138 14.48 -28.89 -11.08
CA TYR A 138 13.23 -28.48 -11.72
C TYR A 138 12.51 -29.63 -12.43
N THR A 139 13.27 -30.49 -13.10
CA THR A 139 12.69 -31.60 -13.88
C THR A 139 12.14 -32.72 -12.96
N ASN A 140 12.84 -33.02 -11.88
CA ASN A 140 12.55 -34.18 -11.02
C ASN A 140 11.76 -33.84 -9.74
N ILE A 141 11.37 -32.58 -9.53
CA ILE A 141 10.60 -32.17 -8.36
C ILE A 141 9.23 -32.86 -8.32
N ASN A 142 8.88 -33.37 -7.14
CA ASN A 142 7.62 -34.01 -6.85
C ASN A 142 7.23 -33.81 -5.37
N LYS A 143 6.06 -34.30 -4.94
CA LYS A 143 5.53 -34.07 -3.58
C LYS A 143 6.48 -34.54 -2.46
N SER A 144 7.29 -35.57 -2.67
CA SER A 144 8.16 -36.13 -1.61
C SER A 144 9.46 -35.37 -1.42
N ASN A 145 9.92 -34.63 -2.43
CA ASN A 145 11.21 -33.93 -2.41
C ASN A 145 11.09 -32.40 -2.60
N ALA A 146 9.87 -31.86 -2.73
CA ALA A 146 9.66 -30.48 -3.10
C ALA A 146 10.33 -29.48 -2.15
N ILE A 147 10.28 -29.69 -0.84
CA ILE A 147 10.89 -28.79 0.17
C ILE A 147 12.42 -28.90 0.13
N GLU A 148 12.97 -30.13 0.05
CA GLU A 148 14.41 -30.35 -0.05
C GLU A 148 14.97 -29.69 -1.32
N TYR A 149 14.34 -29.94 -2.46
CA TYR A 149 14.75 -29.37 -3.75
C TYR A 149 14.65 -27.84 -3.79
N LEU A 150 13.71 -27.28 -3.07
CA LEU A 150 13.59 -25.82 -2.95
C LEU A 150 14.76 -25.22 -2.12
N HIS A 151 15.13 -25.86 -1.01
CA HIS A 151 16.31 -25.43 -0.23
C HIS A 151 17.59 -25.54 -1.04
N ASP A 152 17.78 -26.64 -1.77
CA ASP A 152 18.93 -26.83 -2.65
C ASP A 152 18.96 -25.76 -3.75
N ALA A 153 17.82 -25.49 -4.38
CA ALA A 153 17.71 -24.47 -5.42
C ALA A 153 18.08 -23.07 -4.91
N THR A 154 17.61 -22.70 -3.72
CA THR A 154 17.94 -21.40 -3.11
C THR A 154 19.46 -21.32 -2.82
N SER A 155 20.06 -22.36 -2.26
CA SER A 155 21.50 -22.43 -2.01
C SER A 155 22.33 -22.35 -3.29
N HIS A 156 21.85 -22.99 -4.37
CA HIS A 156 22.51 -22.92 -5.68
C HIS A 156 22.42 -21.53 -6.30
N LEU A 157 21.30 -20.82 -6.11
CA LEU A 157 21.16 -19.43 -6.55
C LEU A 157 22.17 -18.52 -5.84
N ASP A 158 22.28 -18.61 -4.52
CA ASP A 158 23.25 -17.82 -3.73
C ASP A 158 24.68 -18.06 -4.21
N SER A 159 25.01 -19.34 -4.46
CA SER A 159 26.31 -19.72 -5.02
C SER A 159 26.53 -19.15 -6.41
N MET A 160 25.50 -19.17 -7.27
CA MET A 160 25.57 -18.63 -8.64
C MET A 160 25.75 -17.12 -8.63
N LEU A 161 25.02 -16.40 -7.78
CA LEU A 161 25.17 -14.95 -7.61
C LEU A 161 26.60 -14.59 -7.15
N THR A 162 27.14 -15.35 -6.20
CA THR A 162 28.54 -15.18 -5.76
C THR A 162 29.52 -15.40 -6.92
N LEU A 163 29.35 -16.46 -7.72
CA LEU A 163 30.23 -16.73 -8.86
C LEU A 163 30.12 -15.67 -9.94
N PHE A 164 28.91 -15.09 -10.13
CA PHE A 164 28.69 -13.97 -11.04
C PHE A 164 29.43 -12.71 -10.57
N ASP A 165 29.32 -12.35 -9.30
CA ASP A 165 30.00 -11.20 -8.72
C ASP A 165 31.53 -11.31 -8.79
N LEU A 166 32.06 -12.55 -8.72
CA LEU A 166 33.49 -12.85 -8.91
C LEU A 166 33.89 -12.95 -10.38
N GLY A 167 32.97 -12.84 -11.32
CA GLY A 167 33.25 -12.90 -12.76
C GLY A 167 33.50 -14.29 -13.33
N TYR A 168 33.15 -15.39 -12.63
CA TYR A 168 33.34 -16.77 -13.09
C TYR A 168 32.21 -17.28 -13.99
N VAL A 169 31.06 -16.67 -13.98
CA VAL A 169 29.89 -17.00 -14.81
C VAL A 169 29.36 -15.78 -15.53
N ASP A 170 28.72 -15.98 -16.68
CA ASP A 170 28.18 -14.88 -17.47
C ASP A 170 26.74 -14.51 -17.07
N LEU A 171 26.23 -13.38 -17.59
CA LEU A 171 24.90 -12.87 -17.31
C LEU A 171 23.78 -13.85 -17.73
N LYS A 172 23.99 -14.65 -18.78
CA LYS A 172 23.01 -15.65 -19.22
C LYS A 172 22.91 -16.80 -18.23
N ASP A 173 24.03 -17.22 -17.66
CA ASP A 173 24.06 -18.28 -16.65
C ASP A 173 23.36 -17.80 -15.37
N ARG A 174 23.62 -16.57 -14.94
CA ARG A 174 22.89 -15.93 -13.85
C ARG A 174 21.39 -15.89 -14.12
N SER A 175 20.97 -15.39 -15.28
CA SER A 175 19.56 -15.31 -15.66
C SER A 175 18.89 -16.69 -15.72
N ASN A 176 19.58 -17.72 -16.25
CA ASN A 176 19.07 -19.09 -16.24
C ASN A 176 18.87 -19.63 -14.81
N ALA A 177 19.77 -19.33 -13.87
CA ALA A 177 19.63 -19.73 -12.48
C ALA A 177 18.41 -19.07 -11.84
N GLU A 178 18.25 -17.77 -11.99
CA GLU A 178 17.09 -17.01 -11.46
C GLU A 178 15.76 -17.56 -12.02
N ILE A 179 15.69 -17.83 -13.33
CA ILE A 179 14.52 -18.44 -13.97
C ILE A 179 14.23 -19.82 -13.40
N LEU A 180 15.23 -20.70 -13.32
CA LEU A 180 15.05 -22.07 -12.82
C LEU A 180 14.58 -22.11 -11.38
N VAL A 181 15.18 -21.30 -10.50
CA VAL A 181 14.74 -21.22 -9.11
C VAL A 181 13.30 -20.72 -9.00
N HIS A 182 12.95 -19.69 -9.76
CA HIS A 182 11.57 -19.22 -9.78
C HIS A 182 10.57 -20.30 -10.25
N LEU A 183 10.93 -21.05 -11.29
CA LEU A 183 10.11 -22.18 -11.77
C LEU A 183 10.00 -23.29 -10.73
N ILE A 184 11.09 -23.61 -9.97
CA ILE A 184 11.07 -24.58 -8.87
C ILE A 184 10.12 -24.10 -7.77
N VAL A 185 10.21 -22.84 -7.36
CA VAL A 185 9.30 -22.24 -6.36
C VAL A 185 7.84 -22.39 -6.78
N ARG A 186 7.48 -21.96 -7.99
CA ARG A 186 6.12 -22.06 -8.50
C ARG A 186 5.62 -23.53 -8.54
N LYS A 187 6.48 -24.44 -8.99
CA LYS A 187 6.15 -25.86 -9.05
C LYS A 187 5.99 -26.46 -7.65
N THR A 188 6.83 -26.06 -6.68
CA THR A 188 6.70 -26.44 -5.28
C THR A 188 5.35 -26.00 -4.70
N ILE A 189 4.99 -24.73 -4.86
CA ILE A 189 3.69 -24.17 -4.42
C ILE A 189 2.53 -24.97 -5.04
N SER A 190 2.61 -25.28 -6.33
CA SER A 190 1.56 -26.02 -7.02
C SER A 190 1.40 -27.48 -6.58
N ILE A 191 2.49 -28.12 -6.16
CA ILE A 191 2.55 -29.53 -5.70
C ILE A 191 2.08 -29.67 -4.26
N LEU A 192 2.43 -28.70 -3.40
CA LEU A 192 2.08 -28.68 -1.99
C LEU A 192 0.72 -28.02 -1.84
N ASN A 193 -0.34 -28.84 -1.83
CA ASN A 193 -1.71 -28.37 -1.66
C ASN A 193 -1.91 -27.65 -0.31
N ASP A 194 -2.78 -26.64 -0.30
CA ASP A 194 -3.22 -25.81 0.84
C ASP A 194 -3.62 -26.56 2.13
N LYS A 195 -3.76 -27.88 2.09
CA LYS A 195 -4.20 -28.72 3.23
C LYS A 195 -3.06 -29.13 4.15
N ASP A 196 -1.84 -29.03 3.69
CA ASP A 196 -0.66 -29.40 4.45
C ASP A 196 -0.06 -28.12 5.05
N ASP A 197 -0.15 -27.95 6.36
CA ASP A 197 0.38 -26.79 7.08
C ASP A 197 1.92 -26.89 7.20
N TYR A 198 2.59 -26.62 6.08
CA TYR A 198 4.05 -26.58 6.02
C TYR A 198 4.56 -25.21 6.50
N ALA A 199 5.10 -25.13 7.70
CA ALA A 199 5.74 -23.91 8.21
C ALA A 199 6.86 -23.42 7.29
N ASP A 200 7.61 -24.35 6.68
CA ASP A 200 8.66 -24.02 5.70
C ASP A 200 8.09 -23.42 4.42
N LEU A 201 6.95 -23.89 3.93
CA LEU A 201 6.30 -23.33 2.75
C LEU A 201 5.87 -21.87 2.98
N ARG A 202 5.30 -21.58 4.16
CA ARG A 202 4.94 -20.20 4.53
C ARG A 202 6.15 -19.28 4.61
N ARG A 203 7.26 -19.77 5.19
CA ARG A 203 8.52 -19.02 5.25
C ARG A 203 9.01 -18.70 3.85
N ILE A 204 9.03 -19.67 2.95
CA ILE A 204 9.48 -19.54 1.58
C ILE A 204 8.54 -18.62 0.78
N GLN A 205 7.24 -18.75 0.96
CA GLN A 205 6.26 -17.81 0.35
C GLN A 205 6.47 -16.37 0.84
N ASN A 206 6.96 -16.18 2.06
CA ASN A 206 7.31 -14.86 2.58
C ASN A 206 8.64 -14.33 2.04
N GLU A 207 9.58 -15.22 1.75
CA GLU A 207 10.91 -14.86 1.20
C GLU A 207 10.86 -14.64 -0.32
N ILE A 208 9.98 -15.36 -1.02
CA ILE A 208 9.88 -15.32 -2.49
C ILE A 208 8.46 -14.90 -2.88
N GLN A 209 8.21 -13.61 -2.71
CA GLN A 209 6.95 -13.00 -3.10
C GLN A 209 6.96 -12.62 -4.59
N GLU A 210 5.80 -12.79 -5.24
CA GLU A 210 5.55 -12.21 -6.55
C GLU A 210 5.49 -10.68 -6.42
N ARG A 211 6.20 -9.96 -7.28
CA ARG A 211 6.26 -8.50 -7.24
C ARG A 211 5.28 -7.90 -8.23
N TYR A 212 4.37 -7.09 -7.72
CA TYR A 212 3.37 -6.37 -8.50
C TYR A 212 3.73 -4.88 -8.51
N LEU A 213 4.15 -4.35 -9.66
CA LEU A 213 4.33 -2.91 -9.84
C LEU A 213 2.95 -2.27 -9.99
N VAL A 214 2.60 -1.34 -9.12
CA VAL A 214 1.28 -0.72 -9.05
C VAL A 214 1.38 0.79 -9.24
N ASN A 215 0.52 1.34 -10.06
CA ASN A 215 0.56 2.73 -10.51
C ASN A 215 0.07 3.73 -9.45
N PHE A 216 0.79 3.88 -8.39
CA PHE A 216 0.53 4.87 -7.33
C PHE A 216 1.85 5.27 -6.66
N SER A 217 1.84 6.33 -5.86
CA SER A 217 2.93 6.72 -4.97
C SER A 217 2.51 6.53 -3.53
N ILE A 218 3.33 5.81 -2.75
CA ILE A 218 3.12 5.61 -1.31
C ILE A 218 3.13 6.95 -0.55
N PHE A 219 4.01 7.86 -0.94
CA PHE A 219 4.18 9.16 -0.30
C PHE A 219 3.00 10.09 -0.54
N GLN A 220 2.42 10.02 -1.74
CA GLN A 220 1.29 10.85 -2.11
C GLN A 220 -0.02 10.27 -1.56
N SER A 221 -0.23 8.96 -1.65
CA SER A 221 -1.54 8.34 -1.45
C SER A 221 -1.71 7.61 -0.12
N MET A 222 -0.61 7.17 0.52
CA MET A 222 -0.66 6.43 1.80
C MET A 222 0.51 6.82 2.73
N PRO A 223 0.67 8.10 3.07
CA PRO A 223 1.80 8.57 3.87
C PRO A 223 1.89 7.93 5.26
N ASP A 224 0.77 7.53 5.88
CA ASP A 224 0.79 6.83 7.17
C ASP A 224 1.45 5.44 7.07
N PHE A 225 1.49 4.81 5.89
CA PHE A 225 2.19 3.53 5.72
C PHE A 225 3.69 3.71 5.92
N TRP A 226 4.34 4.60 5.18
CA TRP A 226 5.79 4.80 5.31
C TRP A 226 6.16 5.54 6.60
N GLY A 227 5.38 6.54 7.03
CA GLY A 227 5.67 7.37 8.20
C GLY A 227 5.35 6.71 9.54
N LEU A 228 4.27 5.96 9.63
CA LEU A 228 3.77 5.35 10.89
C LEU A 228 3.75 3.83 10.86
N LYS A 229 4.12 3.21 9.75
CA LYS A 229 3.96 1.76 9.50
C LYS A 229 2.51 1.29 9.69
N GLN A 230 1.55 2.16 9.33
CA GLN A 230 0.13 1.83 9.34
C GLN A 230 -0.20 0.99 8.10
N HIS A 231 -0.58 -0.26 8.30
CA HIS A 231 -1.06 -1.11 7.22
C HIS A 231 -2.50 -0.76 6.86
N PHE A 232 -2.83 -0.90 5.59
CA PHE A 232 -4.18 -0.70 5.06
C PHE A 232 -4.69 -2.01 4.46
N PRO A 233 -5.99 -2.32 4.54
CA PRO A 233 -6.54 -3.49 3.86
C PRO A 233 -6.38 -3.34 2.35
N ILE A 234 -5.85 -4.39 1.71
CA ILE A 234 -5.62 -4.44 0.27
C ILE A 234 -6.40 -5.62 -0.29
N ALA A 235 -7.14 -5.40 -1.36
CA ALA A 235 -7.83 -6.47 -2.06
C ALA A 235 -7.83 -6.25 -3.58
N PRO A 236 -7.81 -7.33 -4.37
CA PRO A 236 -8.08 -7.23 -5.80
C PRO A 236 -9.51 -6.74 -6.03
N LEU A 237 -9.72 -5.97 -7.11
CA LEU A 237 -11.04 -5.48 -7.53
C LEU A 237 -11.61 -6.28 -8.70
N LYS A 238 -10.89 -7.32 -9.14
CA LYS A 238 -11.30 -8.30 -10.14
C LYS A 238 -11.07 -9.72 -9.62
N HIS A 239 -11.66 -10.70 -10.27
CA HIS A 239 -11.59 -12.12 -9.87
C HIS A 239 -12.06 -12.36 -8.43
N LEU A 240 -13.14 -11.66 -8.02
CA LEU A 240 -13.65 -11.69 -6.64
C LEU A 240 -14.23 -13.05 -6.21
N ASP A 241 -14.54 -13.91 -7.16
CA ASP A 241 -15.00 -15.28 -7.00
C ASP A 241 -13.87 -16.32 -7.02
N GLU A 242 -12.64 -15.89 -7.28
CA GLU A 242 -11.46 -16.73 -7.30
C GLU A 242 -10.62 -16.51 -6.04
N ARG A 243 -9.98 -17.55 -5.54
CA ARG A 243 -9.07 -17.43 -4.40
C ARG A 243 -7.69 -17.00 -4.90
N PRO A 244 -7.13 -15.86 -4.43
CA PRO A 244 -5.76 -15.51 -4.74
C PRO A 244 -4.79 -16.50 -4.11
N THR A 245 -3.79 -16.94 -4.88
CA THR A 245 -2.88 -18.03 -4.50
C THR A 245 -1.41 -17.65 -4.45
N LEU A 246 -1.02 -16.52 -5.07
CA LEU A 246 0.37 -16.07 -5.08
C LEU A 246 0.64 -15.16 -3.89
N SER A 247 1.62 -15.52 -3.08
CA SER A 247 2.19 -14.60 -2.11
C SER A 247 2.81 -13.42 -2.86
N ALA A 248 2.46 -12.21 -2.47
CA ALA A 248 2.72 -11.01 -3.24
C ALA A 248 3.33 -9.89 -2.41
N SER A 249 4.20 -9.12 -3.03
CA SER A 249 4.55 -7.76 -2.61
C SER A 249 4.11 -6.75 -3.66
N ILE A 250 3.64 -5.60 -3.20
CA ILE A 250 3.26 -4.48 -4.03
C ILE A 250 4.42 -3.49 -4.01
N TRP A 251 4.79 -3.02 -5.18
CA TRP A 251 5.78 -1.98 -5.37
C TRP A 251 5.10 -0.77 -6.01
N ASP A 252 5.27 0.39 -5.42
CA ASP A 252 4.81 1.63 -6.03
C ASP A 252 5.75 2.05 -7.17
N ILE A 253 5.41 3.14 -7.86
CA ILE A 253 6.23 3.64 -8.97
C ILE A 253 7.34 4.61 -8.54
N THR A 254 7.56 4.80 -7.24
CA THR A 254 8.69 5.59 -6.75
C THR A 254 9.98 4.79 -6.78
N CYS A 255 11.12 5.47 -6.64
CA CYS A 255 12.43 4.81 -6.60
C CYS A 255 12.84 4.40 -5.17
N ASP A 256 12.01 4.69 -4.17
CA ASP A 256 12.30 4.45 -2.76
C ASP A 256 11.94 3.04 -2.33
N SER A 257 12.77 2.44 -1.47
CA SER A 257 12.49 1.13 -0.86
C SER A 257 11.27 1.16 0.09
N ASP A 258 10.87 2.34 0.58
CA ASP A 258 9.65 2.51 1.36
C ASP A 258 8.36 2.29 0.54
N GLY A 259 8.45 2.29 -0.79
CA GLY A 259 7.35 1.97 -1.72
C GLY A 259 6.98 0.49 -1.78
N GLU A 260 7.67 -0.39 -1.06
CA GLU A 260 7.35 -1.82 -0.98
C GLU A 260 6.34 -2.11 0.14
N ILE A 261 5.23 -2.77 -0.24
CA ILE A 261 4.21 -3.28 0.68
C ILE A 261 4.19 -4.80 0.56
N GLY A 262 4.94 -5.49 1.43
CA GLY A 262 5.08 -6.96 1.39
C GLY A 262 4.06 -7.71 2.23
N PHE A 263 3.30 -7.02 3.11
CA PHE A 263 2.47 -7.70 4.10
C PHE A 263 1.21 -6.91 4.42
N ASP A 264 0.12 -7.62 4.65
CA ASP A 264 -1.03 -7.10 5.40
C ASP A 264 -0.66 -6.89 6.88
N SER A 265 0.17 -7.80 7.43
CA SER A 265 0.80 -7.68 8.75
C SER A 265 2.08 -8.53 8.77
N LYS A 266 2.91 -8.33 9.80
CA LYS A 266 4.22 -9.00 9.95
C LYS A 266 4.15 -10.54 9.83
N ASP A 267 2.97 -11.13 10.04
CA ASP A 267 2.77 -12.58 10.06
C ASP A 267 1.82 -13.08 8.94
N ASN A 268 1.30 -12.17 8.09
CA ASN A 268 0.35 -12.53 7.02
C ASN A 268 0.82 -11.97 5.68
N PRO A 269 1.27 -12.84 4.78
CA PRO A 269 1.58 -12.42 3.42
C PRO A 269 0.32 -11.94 2.70
N LEU A 270 0.47 -10.94 1.87
CA LEU A 270 -0.55 -10.55 0.91
C LEU A 270 -0.65 -11.65 -0.17
N PHE A 271 -1.86 -12.05 -0.51
CA PHE A 271 -2.11 -12.98 -1.61
C PHE A 271 -2.83 -12.28 -2.75
N LEU A 272 -2.33 -12.43 -3.97
CA LEU A 272 -2.93 -11.91 -5.20
C LEU A 272 -3.08 -13.03 -6.25
N HIS A 273 -3.76 -12.72 -7.36
CA HIS A 273 -4.00 -13.68 -8.43
C HIS A 273 -2.83 -13.71 -9.43
N ASP A 274 -2.55 -14.89 -9.98
CA ASP A 274 -1.67 -15.05 -11.15
C ASP A 274 -2.42 -14.62 -12.40
N VAL A 275 -2.24 -13.37 -12.81
CA VAL A 275 -2.98 -12.76 -13.93
C VAL A 275 -2.03 -12.35 -15.04
N ASP A 276 -2.48 -12.50 -16.29
CA ASP A 276 -1.80 -11.98 -17.47
C ASP A 276 -2.32 -10.56 -17.77
N ILE A 277 -1.65 -9.55 -17.20
CA ILE A 277 -2.05 -8.15 -17.34
C ILE A 277 -2.00 -7.64 -18.79
N SER A 278 -1.32 -8.35 -19.70
CA SER A 278 -1.34 -8.00 -21.14
C SER A 278 -2.69 -8.29 -21.79
N LYS A 279 -3.49 -9.17 -21.19
CA LYS A 279 -4.81 -9.55 -21.70
C LYS A 279 -5.94 -8.77 -21.07
N GLU A 280 -5.79 -8.45 -19.77
CA GLU A 280 -6.81 -7.69 -19.05
C GLU A 280 -6.17 -6.83 -17.95
N PRO A 281 -6.68 -5.62 -17.73
CA PRO A 281 -6.22 -4.78 -16.63
C PRO A 281 -6.57 -5.42 -15.27
N TYR A 282 -5.62 -5.43 -14.34
CA TYR A 282 -5.81 -5.88 -12.97
C TYR A 282 -5.68 -4.70 -12.01
N PHE A 283 -6.69 -4.51 -11.16
CA PHE A 283 -6.77 -3.38 -10.26
C PHE A 283 -6.74 -3.84 -8.80
N LEU A 284 -6.04 -3.08 -7.98
CA LEU A 284 -6.03 -3.23 -6.52
C LEU A 284 -6.80 -2.09 -5.87
N GLY A 285 -7.54 -2.40 -4.80
CA GLY A 285 -8.16 -1.44 -3.91
C GLY A 285 -7.41 -1.40 -2.58
N PHE A 286 -7.10 -0.17 -2.12
CA PHE A 286 -6.54 0.09 -0.80
C PHE A 286 -7.65 0.77 0.00
N PHE A 287 -8.11 0.10 1.06
CA PHE A 287 -9.30 0.51 1.80
C PHE A 287 -8.94 1.27 3.07
N LEU A 288 -9.92 2.01 3.59
CA LEU A 288 -9.79 2.80 4.82
C LEU A 288 -8.76 3.94 4.73
N VAL A 289 -8.53 4.46 3.55
CA VAL A 289 -7.56 5.55 3.30
C VAL A 289 -8.15 6.95 3.49
N GLY A 290 -9.42 7.08 3.90
CA GLY A 290 -10.11 8.37 4.02
C GLY A 290 -9.63 9.27 5.16
N ALA A 291 -8.90 8.73 6.14
CA ALA A 291 -8.39 9.53 7.25
C ALA A 291 -6.92 9.89 7.03
N TYR A 292 -6.62 11.18 6.93
CA TYR A 292 -5.28 11.77 6.84
C TYR A 292 -4.52 11.59 5.52
N GLN A 293 -4.77 10.51 4.75
CA GLN A 293 -3.89 10.14 3.66
C GLN A 293 -3.81 11.23 2.59
N GLU A 294 -4.94 11.77 2.18
CA GLU A 294 -5.01 12.84 1.19
C GLU A 294 -4.32 14.13 1.68
N VAL A 295 -4.66 14.58 2.90
CA VAL A 295 -4.15 15.86 3.43
C VAL A 295 -2.71 15.83 3.89
N LEU A 296 -2.14 14.65 4.16
CA LEU A 296 -0.73 14.45 4.49
C LEU A 296 0.10 13.98 3.29
N GLY A 297 -0.56 13.66 2.18
CA GLY A 297 0.10 13.27 0.94
C GLY A 297 1.06 14.36 0.46
N MET A 298 2.23 13.95 -0.02
CA MET A 298 3.27 14.87 -0.50
C MET A 298 3.68 14.52 -1.92
N SER A 299 4.07 15.51 -2.68
CA SER A 299 4.51 15.39 -4.07
C SER A 299 5.96 14.86 -4.19
N HIS A 300 6.34 13.90 -3.35
CA HIS A 300 7.66 13.26 -3.42
C HIS A 300 7.86 12.58 -4.77
N ASN A 301 9.04 12.72 -5.37
CA ASN A 301 9.34 12.34 -6.75
C ASN A 301 8.42 12.99 -7.81
N LEU A 302 7.76 14.10 -7.45
CA LEU A 302 6.81 14.84 -8.29
C LEU A 302 5.56 14.04 -8.69
N PHE A 303 5.18 13.01 -7.92
CA PHE A 303 3.89 12.38 -8.08
C PHE A 303 2.78 13.26 -7.51
N THR A 304 1.69 13.35 -8.25
CA THR A 304 0.59 14.28 -8.01
C THR A 304 -0.61 13.61 -7.36
N HIS A 305 -1.58 14.42 -6.96
CA HIS A 305 -2.91 13.94 -6.62
C HIS A 305 -3.50 13.12 -7.79
N PRO A 306 -3.98 11.88 -7.55
CA PRO A 306 -4.68 11.11 -8.57
C PRO A 306 -6.06 11.69 -8.85
N THR A 307 -6.69 11.24 -9.94
CA THR A 307 -8.11 11.57 -10.19
C THR A 307 -8.99 11.03 -9.06
N GLU A 308 -9.90 11.88 -8.58
CA GLU A 308 -10.85 11.53 -7.52
C GLU A 308 -12.27 11.49 -8.07
N ALA A 309 -13.03 10.47 -7.70
CA ALA A 309 -14.44 10.35 -8.04
C ALA A 309 -15.28 10.35 -6.75
N ILE A 310 -16.17 11.32 -6.62
CA ILE A 310 -17.16 11.35 -5.53
C ILE A 310 -18.35 10.51 -5.93
N ILE A 311 -18.51 9.37 -5.25
CA ILE A 311 -19.53 8.37 -5.51
C ILE A 311 -20.58 8.43 -4.41
N VAL A 312 -21.86 8.54 -4.79
CA VAL A 312 -22.98 8.51 -3.85
C VAL A 312 -23.90 7.32 -4.15
N PRO A 313 -24.37 6.61 -3.11
CA PRO A 313 -25.33 5.53 -3.29
C PRO A 313 -26.69 6.08 -3.73
N THR A 314 -27.37 5.31 -4.59
CA THR A 314 -28.76 5.56 -5.02
C THR A 314 -29.61 4.33 -4.75
N GLU A 315 -30.94 4.43 -4.89
CA GLU A 315 -31.84 3.29 -4.73
C GLU A 315 -31.52 2.10 -5.65
N ASN A 316 -30.98 2.39 -6.85
CA ASN A 316 -30.68 1.39 -7.89
C ASN A 316 -29.18 1.15 -8.13
N GLY A 317 -28.30 1.58 -7.21
CA GLY A 317 -26.85 1.41 -7.36
C GLY A 317 -26.07 2.63 -6.85
N TYR A 318 -25.39 3.31 -7.74
CA TYR A 318 -24.59 4.50 -7.40
C TYR A 318 -24.59 5.51 -8.55
N GLU A 319 -24.23 6.74 -8.23
CA GLU A 319 -23.91 7.79 -9.23
C GLU A 319 -22.55 8.41 -8.90
N ILE A 320 -21.84 8.84 -9.94
CA ILE A 320 -20.65 9.68 -9.81
C ILE A 320 -21.13 11.10 -9.76
N LYS A 321 -21.10 11.70 -8.56
CA LYS A 321 -21.57 13.07 -8.33
C LYS A 321 -20.59 14.11 -8.87
N GLU A 322 -19.30 13.83 -8.75
CA GLU A 322 -18.23 14.73 -9.15
C GLU A 322 -17.00 13.93 -9.56
N LEU A 323 -16.26 14.43 -10.53
CA LEU A 323 -14.96 13.94 -10.94
C LEU A 323 -13.97 15.08 -10.84
N ILE A 324 -12.96 14.91 -9.98
CA ILE A 324 -11.88 15.87 -9.79
C ILE A 324 -10.67 15.32 -10.55
N GLU A 325 -10.22 16.08 -11.54
CA GLU A 325 -9.08 15.67 -12.37
C GLU A 325 -7.77 15.63 -11.56
N ALA A 326 -6.92 14.68 -11.91
CA ALA A 326 -5.57 14.61 -11.35
C ALA A 326 -4.78 15.89 -11.64
N GLN A 327 -3.93 16.30 -10.70
CA GLN A 327 -2.99 17.39 -10.97
C GLN A 327 -2.10 17.09 -12.19
N SER A 328 -1.93 18.08 -13.03
CA SER A 328 -1.09 17.99 -14.21
C SER A 328 0.39 18.27 -13.90
N ILE A 329 1.27 17.96 -14.84
CA ILE A 329 2.69 18.37 -14.77
C ILE A 329 2.80 19.89 -14.70
N MET A 330 1.89 20.63 -15.34
CA MET A 330 1.86 22.09 -15.21
C MET A 330 1.58 22.56 -13.80
N ASP A 331 0.63 21.91 -13.11
CA ASP A 331 0.29 22.28 -11.72
C ASP A 331 1.51 22.08 -10.81
N ILE A 332 2.26 20.99 -11.00
CA ILE A 332 3.53 20.77 -10.27
C ILE A 332 4.54 21.86 -10.55
N LEU A 333 4.69 22.24 -11.82
CA LEU A 333 5.65 23.29 -12.19
C LEU A 333 5.26 24.65 -11.58
N TYR A 334 3.95 24.96 -11.50
CA TYR A 334 3.46 26.13 -10.76
C TYR A 334 3.79 26.07 -9.27
N ASP A 335 3.55 24.92 -8.64
CA ASP A 335 3.85 24.71 -7.21
C ASP A 335 5.36 24.83 -6.90
N LEU A 336 6.21 24.64 -7.91
CA LEU A 336 7.66 24.80 -7.84
C LEU A 336 8.15 26.18 -8.33
N ASP A 337 7.26 27.16 -8.47
CA ASP A 337 7.55 28.52 -8.89
C ASP A 337 8.18 28.63 -10.31
N TYR A 338 7.91 27.68 -11.22
CA TYR A 338 8.33 27.79 -12.60
C TYR A 338 7.39 28.72 -13.40
N ASP A 339 7.98 29.61 -14.19
CA ASP A 339 7.23 30.44 -15.16
C ASP A 339 6.90 29.60 -16.40
N ILE A 340 5.70 29.04 -16.44
CA ILE A 340 5.23 28.14 -17.51
C ILE A 340 5.09 28.90 -18.83
N ASP A 341 4.70 30.16 -18.80
CA ASP A 341 4.55 30.96 -20.01
C ASP A 341 5.92 31.29 -20.62
N ALA A 342 6.92 31.56 -19.80
CA ALA A 342 8.31 31.69 -20.26
C ALA A 342 8.84 30.40 -20.85
N ILE A 343 8.61 29.26 -20.21
CA ILE A 343 9.00 27.93 -20.71
C ILE A 343 8.35 27.65 -22.07
N ARG A 344 7.04 27.85 -22.20
CA ARG A 344 6.29 27.65 -23.45
C ARG A 344 6.80 28.56 -24.57
N SER A 345 7.01 29.84 -24.27
CA SER A 345 7.50 30.82 -25.23
C SER A 345 8.88 30.45 -25.75
N GLU A 346 9.78 30.04 -24.86
CA GLU A 346 11.14 29.64 -25.25
C GLU A 346 11.15 28.31 -26.05
N LEU A 347 10.35 27.33 -25.69
CA LEU A 347 10.19 26.08 -26.45
C LEU A 347 9.63 26.35 -27.84
N ASN A 348 8.60 27.16 -27.97
CA ASN A 348 8.06 27.57 -29.25
C ASN A 348 9.13 28.26 -30.12
N ARG A 349 9.85 29.22 -29.54
CA ARG A 349 10.93 29.94 -30.22
C ARG A 349 12.01 29.00 -30.75
N ARG A 350 12.45 27.99 -29.92
CA ARG A 350 13.46 27.02 -30.35
C ARG A 350 12.99 26.09 -31.45
N ILE A 351 11.74 25.61 -31.36
CA ILE A 351 11.16 24.72 -32.35
C ILE A 351 10.97 25.48 -33.70
N GLU A 352 10.43 26.69 -33.66
CA GLU A 352 10.25 27.52 -34.86
C GLU A 352 11.59 27.89 -35.52
N ALA A 353 12.62 28.18 -34.73
CA ALA A 353 13.96 28.50 -35.25
C ALA A 353 14.72 27.28 -35.84
N SER A 354 14.23 26.07 -35.63
CA SER A 354 14.90 24.85 -36.16
C SER A 354 14.70 24.73 -37.68
N ASN A 355 15.82 24.73 -38.40
CA ASN A 355 15.83 24.50 -39.85
C ASN A 355 15.93 23.01 -40.24
N SER A 356 16.15 22.12 -39.26
CA SER A 356 16.27 20.69 -39.48
C SER A 356 14.97 19.92 -39.42
N VAL A 357 13.87 20.58 -39.01
CA VAL A 357 12.55 19.98 -38.77
C VAL A 357 11.53 20.59 -39.72
N SER A 358 10.71 19.77 -40.39
CA SER A 358 9.64 20.26 -41.28
C SER A 358 8.53 20.94 -40.47
N GLU A 359 7.80 21.89 -41.12
CA GLU A 359 6.68 22.61 -40.48
C GLU A 359 5.60 21.67 -39.94
N LYS A 360 5.35 20.54 -40.60
CA LYS A 360 4.43 19.49 -40.12
C LYS A 360 4.93 18.87 -38.82
N ALA A 361 6.23 18.57 -38.77
CA ALA A 361 6.84 17.96 -37.56
C ALA A 361 6.94 18.96 -36.40
N LYS A 362 7.21 20.25 -36.67
CA LYS A 362 7.16 21.30 -35.63
C LYS A 362 5.81 21.38 -34.96
N LYS A 363 4.70 21.41 -35.72
CA LYS A 363 3.32 21.40 -35.17
C LYS A 363 3.04 20.13 -34.36
N GLN A 364 3.51 18.98 -34.83
CA GLN A 364 3.35 17.72 -34.09
C GLN A 364 4.10 17.75 -32.75
N ILE A 365 5.37 18.15 -32.74
CA ILE A 365 6.20 18.26 -31.53
C ILE A 365 5.56 19.21 -30.52
N LEU A 366 5.07 20.37 -30.96
CA LEU A 366 4.39 21.32 -30.09
C LEU A 366 3.10 20.72 -29.51
N GLY A 367 2.31 20.02 -30.34
CA GLY A 367 1.10 19.34 -29.88
C GLY A 367 1.40 18.27 -28.83
N GLU A 368 2.41 17.43 -29.05
CA GLU A 368 2.84 16.41 -28.10
C GLU A 368 3.34 17.04 -26.79
N LEU A 369 4.13 18.12 -26.86
CA LEU A 369 4.62 18.83 -25.71
C LEU A 369 3.49 19.37 -24.82
N TYR A 370 2.45 19.96 -25.44
CA TYR A 370 1.27 20.43 -24.71
C TYR A 370 0.49 19.28 -24.08
N LEU A 371 0.41 18.14 -24.75
CA LEU A 371 -0.20 16.93 -24.16
C LEU A 371 0.57 16.43 -22.93
N PHE A 372 1.90 16.46 -22.97
CA PHE A 372 2.73 16.08 -21.82
C PHE A 372 2.56 17.04 -20.65
N LEU A 373 2.56 18.34 -20.89
CA LEU A 373 2.38 19.33 -19.82
C LEU A 373 1.02 19.22 -19.12
N ASN A 374 -0.01 18.79 -19.84
CA ASN A 374 -1.35 18.56 -19.29
C ASN A 374 -1.58 17.13 -18.79
N ALA A 375 -0.58 16.24 -18.91
CA ALA A 375 -0.67 14.91 -18.35
C ALA A 375 -0.45 14.91 -16.83
N ASN A 376 -0.96 13.90 -16.16
CA ASN A 376 -0.61 13.64 -14.76
C ASN A 376 0.76 12.93 -14.65
N GLY A 377 1.29 12.82 -13.43
CA GLY A 377 2.60 12.21 -13.16
C GLY A 377 2.62 10.69 -13.20
N TYR A 378 1.48 10.02 -13.39
CA TYR A 378 1.39 8.56 -13.37
C TYR A 378 1.63 7.94 -14.74
N LEU A 379 2.07 6.67 -14.75
CA LEU A 379 2.31 5.96 -15.98
C LEU A 379 0.98 5.64 -16.69
N ARG A 380 0.95 5.85 -18.01
CA ARG A 380 -0.22 5.48 -18.81
C ARG A 380 -0.14 4.00 -19.10
N THR A 381 -1.19 3.25 -18.77
CA THR A 381 -1.37 1.90 -19.30
C THR A 381 -1.57 2.03 -20.82
N VAL A 382 -0.63 1.47 -21.57
CA VAL A 382 -0.80 1.35 -23.04
C VAL A 382 -1.93 0.35 -23.25
N GLN A 383 -3.07 0.86 -23.71
CA GLN A 383 -4.20 0.03 -24.18
C GLN A 383 -3.88 -0.54 -25.56
#